data_c2701a599372b0c98b8ad1484b7e0b63
#
_entry.id   c2701a599372b0c98b8ad1484b7e0b63
#
_cell.length_a   1.000
_cell.length_b   1.000
_cell.length_c   1.000
_cell.angle_alpha   90.00
_cell.angle_beta   90.00
_cell.angle_gamma   90.00
#
_symmetry.space_group_name_H-M   'P 1'
#
loop_
_entity.id
_entity.type
_entity.pdbx_description
1 polymer ?
#
loop_
_entity_poly.entity_id
_entity_poly.type
_entity_poly.pdbx_seq_one_letter_code
_entity_poly.pdbx_strand_id
1 'polypeptide(L)'
;PDDAAAVLNSIDVSRSLFIVVSKSGTTLETLTNEAFVKDALVKAGLNPSKHMLTATSETSPLAKSDDYLAAFFMDDFIGGRYSSVSSVGGVILSLAFGPDVFARILDGMAEEDKLATNKDIKANPDLLDALSGVYERNVQGYPETAVLPYSQALSRFPAHLQQCDMESNGKSVNRFGEPVDYVTGPIIFGEPGTNGQHSFYQLLHQGTDIVPLQFVGFKDSQLATDVVIEGSTSQKKLCANVAAQIVAF
;
A
#
# COMPACT_ATOMS: atom_id res chain seq x y z
N PRO A 1 0.31 -18.40 -10.40
CA PRO A 1 -0.89 -19.05 -10.93
C PRO A 1 -1.92 -19.33 -9.83
N ASP A 2 -1.47 -19.70 -8.62
CA ASP A 2 -2.39 -20.13 -7.55
C ASP A 2 -3.35 -19.03 -7.10
N ASP A 3 -2.87 -17.78 -6.95
CA ASP A 3 -3.72 -16.64 -6.58
C ASP A 3 -4.78 -16.35 -7.65
N ALA A 4 -4.38 -16.31 -8.93
CA ALA A 4 -5.31 -16.09 -10.03
C ALA A 4 -6.36 -17.20 -10.11
N ALA A 5 -5.95 -18.46 -9.97
CA ALA A 5 -6.83 -19.61 -9.95
C ALA A 5 -7.80 -19.58 -8.75
N ALA A 6 -7.30 -19.25 -7.56
CA ALA A 6 -8.12 -19.14 -6.36
C ALA A 6 -9.21 -18.07 -6.51
N VAL A 7 -8.87 -16.89 -7.03
CA VAL A 7 -9.84 -15.82 -7.30
C VAL A 7 -10.88 -16.27 -8.32
N LEU A 8 -10.45 -16.80 -9.48
CA LEU A 8 -11.37 -17.23 -10.54
C LEU A 8 -12.31 -18.34 -10.10
N ASN A 9 -11.86 -19.25 -9.22
CA ASN A 9 -12.69 -20.30 -8.65
C ASN A 9 -13.68 -19.80 -7.59
N SER A 10 -13.46 -18.62 -7.01
CA SER A 10 -14.31 -18.06 -5.94
C SER A 10 -15.38 -17.09 -6.44
N ILE A 11 -15.36 -16.71 -7.72
CA ILE A 11 -16.26 -15.71 -8.29
C ILE A 11 -17.11 -16.29 -9.43
N ASP A 12 -18.24 -15.64 -9.70
CA ASP A 12 -19.00 -15.84 -10.94
C ASP A 12 -18.44 -14.92 -12.02
N VAL A 13 -17.68 -15.48 -12.96
CA VAL A 13 -17.04 -14.73 -14.04
C VAL A 13 -18.06 -14.01 -14.95
N SER A 14 -19.29 -14.53 -15.05
CA SER A 14 -20.36 -13.90 -15.86
C SER A 14 -20.89 -12.59 -15.25
N ARG A 15 -20.66 -12.39 -13.96
CA ARG A 15 -21.07 -11.20 -13.19
C ARG A 15 -19.87 -10.36 -12.76
N SER A 16 -18.69 -10.67 -13.28
CA SER A 16 -17.44 -10.02 -12.90
C SER A 16 -16.96 -9.07 -13.97
N LEU A 17 -16.31 -7.99 -13.54
CA LEU A 17 -15.59 -7.04 -14.35
C LEU A 17 -14.12 -7.09 -13.94
N PHE A 18 -13.24 -7.26 -14.89
CA PHE A 18 -11.80 -7.38 -14.66
C PHE A 18 -11.09 -6.12 -15.14
N ILE A 19 -10.17 -5.62 -14.32
CA ILE A 19 -9.41 -4.41 -14.61
C ILE A 19 -7.94 -4.78 -14.78
N VAL A 20 -7.41 -4.63 -15.99
CA VAL A 20 -6.00 -4.87 -16.32
C VAL A 20 -5.23 -3.57 -16.12
N VAL A 21 -4.29 -3.58 -15.19
CA VAL A 21 -3.50 -2.40 -14.85
C VAL A 21 -2.05 -2.62 -15.23
N SER A 22 -1.57 -1.89 -16.20
CA SER A 22 -0.17 -1.85 -16.59
C SER A 22 0.16 -0.55 -17.33
N LYS A 23 1.07 0.26 -16.79
CA LYS A 23 1.45 1.52 -17.46
C LYS A 23 2.07 1.26 -18.84
N SER A 24 3.04 0.36 -18.91
CA SER A 24 3.73 0.03 -20.17
C SER A 24 2.92 -0.89 -21.10
N GLY A 25 2.00 -1.67 -20.54
CA GLY A 25 1.31 -2.73 -21.29
C GLY A 25 2.20 -3.90 -21.71
N THR A 26 3.39 -4.03 -21.11
CA THR A 26 4.39 -5.06 -21.49
C THR A 26 4.85 -5.90 -20.30
N THR A 27 4.32 -5.66 -19.10
CA THR A 27 4.67 -6.41 -17.89
C THR A 27 4.19 -7.86 -18.03
N LEU A 28 5.12 -8.81 -18.08
CA LEU A 28 4.84 -10.21 -18.37
C LEU A 28 3.82 -10.82 -17.39
N GLU A 29 3.96 -10.55 -16.10
CA GLU A 29 3.06 -11.05 -15.06
C GLU A 29 1.62 -10.56 -15.26
N THR A 30 1.46 -9.27 -15.62
CA THR A 30 0.15 -8.69 -15.89
C THR A 30 -0.49 -9.33 -17.12
N LEU A 31 0.26 -9.46 -18.22
CA LEU A 31 -0.23 -10.08 -19.45
C LEU A 31 -0.54 -11.57 -19.26
N THR A 32 0.22 -12.27 -18.43
CA THR A 32 -0.05 -13.67 -18.09
C THR A 32 -1.35 -13.81 -17.29
N ASN A 33 -1.56 -12.96 -16.29
CA ASN A 33 -2.81 -12.94 -15.52
C ASN A 33 -4.01 -12.51 -16.38
N GLU A 34 -3.81 -11.59 -17.30
CA GLU A 34 -4.83 -11.22 -18.29
C GLU A 34 -5.24 -12.42 -19.15
N ALA A 35 -4.26 -13.20 -19.64
CA ALA A 35 -4.53 -14.40 -20.41
C ALA A 35 -5.31 -15.45 -19.61
N PHE A 36 -5.01 -15.60 -18.30
CA PHE A 36 -5.79 -16.46 -17.40
C PHE A 36 -7.27 -16.03 -17.33
N VAL A 37 -7.53 -14.74 -17.21
CA VAL A 37 -8.89 -14.19 -17.16
C VAL A 37 -9.60 -14.38 -18.49
N LYS A 38 -8.92 -14.09 -19.60
CA LYS A 38 -9.48 -14.29 -20.96
C LYS A 38 -9.88 -15.74 -21.21
N ASP A 39 -9.02 -16.68 -20.84
CA ASP A 39 -9.29 -18.13 -20.96
C ASP A 39 -10.51 -18.54 -20.12
N ALA A 40 -10.62 -18.06 -18.89
CA ALA A 40 -11.76 -18.35 -18.03
C ALA A 40 -13.08 -17.79 -18.61
N LEU A 41 -13.08 -16.57 -19.13
CA LEU A 41 -14.24 -15.96 -19.77
C LEU A 41 -14.67 -16.73 -21.04
N VAL A 42 -13.71 -17.09 -21.90
CA VAL A 42 -13.97 -17.87 -23.12
C VAL A 42 -14.52 -19.26 -22.79
N LYS A 43 -13.97 -19.95 -21.79
CA LYS A 43 -14.49 -21.25 -21.30
C LYS A 43 -15.93 -21.15 -20.77
N ALA A 44 -16.29 -19.99 -20.21
CA ALA A 44 -17.66 -19.71 -19.79
C ALA A 44 -18.59 -19.26 -20.93
N GLY A 45 -18.12 -19.23 -22.18
CA GLY A 45 -18.89 -18.78 -23.34
C GLY A 45 -19.10 -17.26 -23.44
N LEU A 46 -18.26 -16.48 -22.74
CA LEU A 46 -18.35 -15.03 -22.65
C LEU A 46 -17.35 -14.35 -23.58
N ASN A 47 -17.68 -13.13 -24.02
CA ASN A 47 -16.76 -12.29 -24.77
C ASN A 47 -15.91 -11.45 -23.83
N PRO A 48 -14.57 -11.67 -23.75
CA PRO A 48 -13.68 -10.93 -22.85
C PRO A 48 -13.81 -9.41 -22.97
N SER A 49 -13.97 -8.87 -24.19
CA SER A 49 -14.05 -7.41 -24.39
C SER A 49 -15.26 -6.74 -23.72
N LYS A 50 -16.23 -7.51 -23.24
CA LYS A 50 -17.38 -7.00 -22.48
C LYS A 50 -17.24 -7.13 -20.97
N HIS A 51 -16.18 -7.77 -20.52
CA HIS A 51 -15.91 -8.05 -19.12
C HIS A 51 -14.57 -7.48 -18.65
N MET A 52 -13.84 -6.77 -19.50
CA MET A 52 -12.51 -6.27 -19.17
C MET A 52 -12.39 -4.77 -19.42
N LEU A 53 -11.72 -4.10 -18.51
CA LEU A 53 -11.27 -2.70 -18.61
C LEU A 53 -9.75 -2.66 -18.55
N THR A 54 -9.15 -1.56 -19.02
CA THR A 54 -7.72 -1.32 -18.78
C THR A 54 -7.47 0.06 -18.17
N ALA A 55 -6.50 0.13 -17.26
CA ALA A 55 -5.89 1.37 -16.79
C ALA A 55 -4.40 1.37 -17.18
N THR A 56 -4.02 2.23 -18.11
CA THR A 56 -2.73 2.16 -18.81
C THR A 56 -2.28 3.55 -19.28
N SER A 57 -1.06 3.66 -19.84
CA SER A 57 -0.63 4.87 -20.57
C SER A 57 -1.31 4.95 -21.94
N GLU A 58 -1.55 6.15 -22.44
CA GLU A 58 -2.02 6.37 -23.82
C GLU A 58 -1.07 5.79 -24.88
N THR A 59 0.22 5.69 -24.55
CA THR A 59 1.26 5.14 -25.43
C THR A 59 1.36 3.62 -25.39
N SER A 60 0.69 2.99 -24.44
CA SER A 60 0.69 1.54 -24.22
C SER A 60 -0.02 0.79 -25.35
N PRO A 61 0.43 -0.42 -25.71
CA PRO A 61 -0.31 -1.32 -26.60
C PRO A 61 -1.74 -1.61 -26.13
N LEU A 62 -1.98 -1.66 -24.81
CA LEU A 62 -3.30 -1.92 -24.22
C LEU A 62 -4.30 -0.78 -24.53
N ALA A 63 -3.82 0.45 -24.70
CA ALA A 63 -4.65 1.62 -24.98
C ALA A 63 -5.43 1.53 -26.31
N LYS A 64 -4.93 0.76 -27.25
CA LYS A 64 -5.44 0.64 -28.62
C LYS A 64 -6.08 -0.73 -28.90
N SER A 65 -6.20 -1.57 -27.89
CA SER A 65 -6.75 -2.91 -28.03
C SER A 65 -8.29 -2.90 -27.98
N ASP A 66 -8.92 -3.59 -28.92
CA ASP A 66 -10.37 -3.84 -28.92
C ASP A 66 -10.79 -4.92 -27.89
N ASP A 67 -9.84 -5.42 -27.12
CA ASP A 67 -10.06 -6.45 -26.09
C ASP A 67 -10.71 -5.90 -24.80
N TYR A 68 -10.89 -4.57 -24.71
CA TYR A 68 -11.42 -3.92 -23.52
C TYR A 68 -12.71 -3.13 -23.80
N LEU A 69 -13.62 -3.17 -22.83
CA LEU A 69 -14.83 -2.37 -22.84
C LEU A 69 -14.53 -0.87 -22.79
N ALA A 70 -13.52 -0.49 -22.02
CA ALA A 70 -13.00 0.88 -21.93
C ALA A 70 -11.54 0.89 -21.47
N ALA A 71 -10.82 1.95 -21.84
CA ALA A 71 -9.47 2.25 -21.38
C ALA A 71 -9.47 3.56 -20.59
N PHE A 72 -8.76 3.58 -19.47
CA PHE A 72 -8.54 4.75 -18.63
C PHE A 72 -7.04 5.08 -18.62
N PHE A 73 -6.71 6.33 -18.81
CA PHE A 73 -5.31 6.70 -19.02
C PHE A 73 -4.68 7.35 -17.80
N MET A 74 -3.44 6.97 -17.56
CA MET A 74 -2.56 7.59 -16.57
C MET A 74 -1.36 8.22 -17.28
N ASP A 75 -0.89 9.34 -16.74
CA ASP A 75 0.30 10.01 -17.26
C ASP A 75 1.56 9.15 -17.07
N ASP A 76 2.49 9.22 -18.03
CA ASP A 76 3.71 8.43 -18.04
C ASP A 76 4.65 8.72 -16.87
N PHE A 77 4.60 9.93 -16.29
CA PHE A 77 5.41 10.32 -15.14
C PHE A 77 4.90 9.74 -13.81
N ILE A 78 3.68 9.17 -13.76
CA ILE A 78 3.14 8.55 -12.54
C ILE A 78 3.84 7.22 -12.28
N GLY A 79 4.53 7.13 -11.14
CA GLY A 79 5.12 5.87 -10.66
C GLY A 79 4.09 4.95 -10.00
N GLY A 80 4.36 3.63 -9.98
CA GLY A 80 3.44 2.63 -9.43
C GLY A 80 3.00 2.92 -8.00
N ARG A 81 3.93 3.34 -7.12
CA ARG A 81 3.66 3.64 -5.70
C ARG A 81 2.76 4.86 -5.47
N TYR A 82 2.63 5.75 -6.46
CA TYR A 82 1.73 6.91 -6.45
C TYR A 82 0.49 6.72 -7.31
N SER A 83 0.31 5.56 -7.94
CA SER A 83 -0.79 5.34 -8.89
C SER A 83 -2.16 5.18 -8.24
N SER A 84 -2.22 4.92 -6.93
CA SER A 84 -3.48 4.80 -6.19
C SER A 84 -4.36 6.06 -6.21
N VAL A 85 -3.80 7.21 -6.48
CA VAL A 85 -4.51 8.50 -6.63
C VAL A 85 -4.59 8.98 -8.07
N SER A 86 -4.15 8.17 -9.01
CA SER A 86 -4.35 8.37 -10.45
C SER A 86 -5.62 7.68 -10.96
N SER A 87 -5.81 7.64 -12.27
CA SER A 87 -6.88 6.86 -12.91
C SER A 87 -6.87 5.38 -12.49
N VAL A 88 -5.73 4.81 -12.12
CA VAL A 88 -5.62 3.43 -11.62
C VAL A 88 -6.48 3.23 -10.37
N GLY A 89 -6.21 3.97 -9.30
CA GLY A 89 -7.03 3.90 -8.10
C GLY A 89 -8.42 4.48 -8.32
N GLY A 90 -8.54 5.54 -9.13
CA GLY A 90 -9.82 6.15 -9.49
C GLY A 90 -10.81 5.15 -10.07
N VAL A 91 -10.39 4.34 -11.03
CA VAL A 91 -11.24 3.29 -11.61
C VAL A 91 -11.58 2.21 -10.58
N ILE A 92 -10.56 1.65 -9.92
CA ILE A 92 -10.74 0.52 -9.00
C ILE A 92 -11.59 0.93 -7.80
N LEU A 93 -11.22 2.02 -7.13
CA LEU A 93 -11.87 2.46 -5.89
C LEU A 93 -13.27 3.00 -6.15
N SER A 94 -13.47 3.72 -7.26
CA SER A 94 -14.81 4.24 -7.62
C SER A 94 -15.78 3.12 -7.99
N LEU A 95 -15.33 2.07 -8.66
CA LEU A 95 -16.17 0.91 -8.96
C LEU A 95 -16.47 0.08 -7.71
N ALA A 96 -15.51 -0.05 -6.80
CA ALA A 96 -15.68 -0.85 -5.58
C ALA A 96 -16.48 -0.14 -4.49
N PHE A 97 -16.29 1.16 -4.30
CA PHE A 97 -16.78 1.91 -3.14
C PHE A 97 -17.59 3.16 -3.50
N GLY A 98 -17.70 3.50 -4.78
CA GLY A 98 -18.31 4.72 -5.27
C GLY A 98 -17.33 5.89 -5.43
N PRO A 99 -17.60 6.81 -6.37
CA PRO A 99 -16.70 7.93 -6.69
C PRO A 99 -16.52 8.91 -5.53
N ASP A 100 -17.53 9.06 -4.65
CA ASP A 100 -17.43 9.94 -3.48
C ASP A 100 -16.38 9.48 -2.46
N VAL A 101 -16.17 8.15 -2.36
CA VAL A 101 -15.10 7.60 -1.50
C VAL A 101 -13.75 7.95 -2.07
N PHE A 102 -13.57 7.80 -3.38
CA PHE A 102 -12.32 8.18 -4.04
C PHE A 102 -12.04 9.68 -3.93
N ALA A 103 -13.07 10.53 -4.13
CA ALA A 103 -12.93 11.97 -3.95
C ALA A 103 -12.45 12.35 -2.54
N ARG A 104 -12.99 11.72 -1.48
CA ARG A 104 -12.52 11.95 -0.10
C ARG A 104 -11.07 11.50 0.14
N ILE A 105 -10.60 10.48 -0.56
CA ILE A 105 -9.17 10.09 -0.50
C ILE A 105 -8.32 11.21 -1.11
N LEU A 106 -8.72 11.76 -2.25
CA LEU A 106 -8.01 12.89 -2.88
C LEU A 106 -8.04 14.14 -2.01
N ASP A 107 -9.17 14.43 -1.34
CA ASP A 107 -9.27 15.55 -0.40
C ASP A 107 -8.28 15.39 0.77
N GLY A 108 -8.18 14.18 1.35
CA GLY A 108 -7.22 13.90 2.42
C GLY A 108 -5.77 14.09 1.97
N MET A 109 -5.44 13.65 0.75
CA MET A 109 -4.09 13.89 0.20
C MET A 109 -3.82 15.37 -0.06
N ALA A 110 -4.80 16.11 -0.56
CA ALA A 110 -4.67 17.56 -0.75
C ALA A 110 -4.49 18.34 0.57
N GLU A 111 -5.03 17.83 1.67
CA GLU A 111 -4.75 18.37 3.01
C GLU A 111 -3.30 18.11 3.43
N GLU A 112 -2.79 16.89 3.20
CA GLU A 112 -1.40 16.52 3.52
C GLU A 112 -0.40 17.30 2.66
N ASP A 113 -0.68 17.53 1.38
CA ASP A 113 0.14 18.37 0.50
C ASP A 113 0.36 19.79 1.08
N LYS A 114 -0.66 20.34 1.75
CA LYS A 114 -0.54 21.65 2.42
C LYS A 114 0.38 21.59 3.65
N LEU A 115 0.30 20.51 4.42
CA LEU A 115 1.17 20.29 5.59
C LEU A 115 2.62 20.06 5.15
N ALA A 116 2.84 19.24 4.14
CA ALA A 116 4.16 18.93 3.58
C ALA A 116 4.91 20.17 3.04
N THR A 117 4.18 21.21 2.63
CA THR A 117 4.80 22.48 2.18
C THR A 117 5.12 23.45 3.33
N ASN A 118 4.74 23.16 4.57
CA ASN A 118 5.03 23.99 5.72
C ASN A 118 6.53 23.94 6.07
N LYS A 119 7.16 25.10 6.21
CA LYS A 119 8.59 25.22 6.56
C LYS A 119 8.88 25.07 8.06
N ASP A 120 7.88 25.20 8.91
CA ASP A 120 8.02 24.92 10.34
C ASP A 120 7.97 23.39 10.56
N ILE A 121 9.10 22.81 10.91
CA ILE A 121 9.23 21.38 11.19
C ILE A 121 8.25 20.86 12.24
N LYS A 122 7.88 21.70 13.23
CA LYS A 122 6.94 21.31 14.29
C LYS A 122 5.49 21.25 13.81
N ALA A 123 5.21 21.87 12.66
CA ALA A 123 3.91 21.89 12.01
C ALA A 123 3.90 21.09 10.68
N ASN A 124 4.98 20.35 10.39
CA ASN A 124 5.13 19.54 9.20
C ASN A 124 5.50 18.10 9.61
N PRO A 125 4.50 17.22 9.77
CA PRO A 125 4.73 15.84 10.20
C PRO A 125 5.57 15.05 9.19
N ASP A 126 5.42 15.29 7.89
CA ASP A 126 6.18 14.61 6.84
C ASP A 126 7.67 14.92 6.93
N LEU A 127 8.00 16.21 7.10
CA LEU A 127 9.38 16.64 7.26
C LEU A 127 9.99 16.10 8.56
N LEU A 128 9.20 16.09 9.65
CA LEU A 128 9.65 15.56 10.94
C LEU A 128 9.94 14.06 10.84
N ASP A 129 9.05 13.29 10.23
CA ASP A 129 9.22 11.84 10.04
C ASP A 129 10.43 11.54 9.15
N ALA A 130 10.57 12.24 8.03
CA ALA A 130 11.72 12.10 7.13
C ALA A 130 13.06 12.40 7.83
N LEU A 131 13.11 13.47 8.63
CA LEU A 131 14.33 13.83 9.37
C LEU A 131 14.62 12.84 10.51
N SER A 132 13.60 12.30 11.16
CA SER A 132 13.75 11.24 12.15
C SER A 132 14.35 9.99 11.51
N GLY A 133 13.83 9.55 10.37
CA GLY A 133 14.36 8.41 9.63
C GLY A 133 15.81 8.59 9.19
N VAL A 134 16.18 9.79 8.70
CA VAL A 134 17.58 10.11 8.38
C VAL A 134 18.45 10.08 9.64
N TYR A 135 17.99 10.63 10.75
CA TYR A 135 18.72 10.60 12.01
C TYR A 135 18.94 9.16 12.50
N GLU A 136 17.90 8.37 12.55
CA GLU A 136 17.94 6.96 12.96
C GLU A 136 18.88 6.14 12.07
N ARG A 137 18.73 6.26 10.75
CA ARG A 137 19.50 5.47 9.80
C ARG A 137 20.93 5.94 9.61
N ASN A 138 21.17 7.26 9.46
CA ASN A 138 22.47 7.79 9.07
C ASN A 138 23.31 8.28 10.25
N VAL A 139 22.70 8.70 11.36
CA VAL A 139 23.40 9.20 12.54
C VAL A 139 23.50 8.11 13.61
N GLN A 140 22.39 7.45 13.95
CA GLN A 140 22.37 6.37 14.94
C GLN A 140 22.84 5.03 14.37
N GLY A 141 22.77 4.85 13.06
CA GLY A 141 23.21 3.63 12.37
C GLY A 141 22.22 2.47 12.48
N TYR A 142 20.95 2.71 12.86
CA TYR A 142 19.95 1.66 12.95
C TYR A 142 19.58 1.15 11.56
N PRO A 143 19.76 -0.16 11.27
CA PRO A 143 19.55 -0.68 9.92
C PRO A 143 18.09 -0.94 9.58
N GLU A 144 17.21 -0.97 10.56
CA GLU A 144 15.84 -1.46 10.44
C GLU A 144 14.84 -0.44 11.03
N THR A 145 13.59 -0.56 10.61
CA THR A 145 12.43 0.14 11.20
C THR A 145 11.23 -0.79 11.21
N ALA A 146 10.58 -0.95 12.36
CA ALA A 146 9.36 -1.73 12.46
C ALA A 146 8.13 -0.83 12.46
N VAL A 147 7.18 -1.12 11.56
CA VAL A 147 5.91 -0.40 11.43
C VAL A 147 4.79 -1.29 11.96
N LEU A 148 4.11 -0.85 13.01
CA LEU A 148 3.21 -1.64 13.84
C LEU A 148 1.79 -1.07 13.78
N PRO A 149 0.99 -1.39 12.73
CA PRO A 149 -0.37 -0.90 12.60
C PRO A 149 -1.33 -1.70 13.49
N TYR A 150 -2.06 -1.01 14.37
CA TYR A 150 -3.09 -1.61 15.22
C TYR A 150 -4.46 -1.55 14.54
N SER A 151 -4.50 -2.03 13.30
CA SER A 151 -5.72 -2.19 12.50
C SER A 151 -5.51 -3.23 11.40
N GLN A 152 -6.45 -4.15 11.25
CA GLN A 152 -6.43 -5.13 10.16
C GLN A 152 -6.52 -4.48 8.78
N ALA A 153 -7.19 -3.33 8.67
CA ALA A 153 -7.27 -2.56 7.43
C ALA A 153 -5.89 -2.12 6.91
N LEU A 154 -4.91 -1.98 7.82
CA LEU A 154 -3.53 -1.62 7.49
C LEU A 154 -2.55 -2.81 7.51
N SER A 155 -3.04 -4.04 7.43
CA SER A 155 -2.18 -5.25 7.42
C SER A 155 -1.11 -5.21 6.32
N ARG A 156 -1.38 -4.56 5.19
CA ARG A 156 -0.44 -4.39 4.07
C ARG A 156 0.35 -3.07 4.10
N PHE A 157 0.16 -2.23 5.13
CA PHE A 157 0.84 -0.94 5.22
C PHE A 157 2.37 -1.06 5.34
N PRO A 158 2.94 -1.96 6.15
CA PRO A 158 4.39 -2.18 6.15
C PRO A 158 4.92 -2.57 4.76
N ALA A 159 4.23 -3.47 4.05
CA ALA A 159 4.60 -3.87 2.69
C ALA A 159 4.48 -2.72 1.66
N HIS A 160 3.51 -1.80 1.84
CA HIS A 160 3.42 -0.58 1.04
C HIS A 160 4.64 0.32 1.26
N LEU A 161 5.05 0.52 2.51
CA LEU A 161 6.23 1.31 2.84
C LEU A 161 7.54 0.68 2.34
N GLN A 162 7.61 -0.66 2.23
CA GLN A 162 8.74 -1.32 1.59
C GLN A 162 8.93 -0.82 0.15
N GLN A 163 7.86 -0.66 -0.61
CA GLN A 163 7.97 -0.08 -1.95
C GLN A 163 8.25 1.43 -1.89
N CYS A 164 7.60 2.16 -1.01
CA CYS A 164 7.79 3.62 -0.91
C CYS A 164 9.20 4.00 -0.49
N ASP A 165 9.84 3.25 0.39
CA ASP A 165 11.17 3.55 0.94
C ASP A 165 12.24 2.60 0.41
N MET A 166 12.15 1.29 0.64
CA MET A 166 13.23 0.36 0.28
C MET A 166 13.49 0.31 -1.21
N GLU A 167 12.45 0.29 -2.04
CA GLU A 167 12.62 0.35 -3.51
C GLU A 167 13.08 1.74 -3.98
N SER A 168 12.59 2.81 -3.35
CA SER A 168 12.95 4.19 -3.72
C SER A 168 14.39 4.53 -3.34
N ASN A 169 14.78 4.25 -2.09
CA ASN A 169 16.03 4.66 -1.49
C ASN A 169 17.09 3.55 -1.45
N GLY A 170 16.73 2.29 -1.71
CA GLY A 170 17.65 1.15 -1.73
C GLY A 170 18.59 1.17 -2.94
N LYS A 171 19.40 2.24 -3.05
CA LYS A 171 20.29 2.49 -4.17
C LYS A 171 21.70 2.78 -3.70
N SER A 172 22.69 2.16 -4.35
CA SER A 172 24.12 2.37 -4.08
C SER A 172 24.74 3.47 -4.93
N VAL A 173 23.95 4.09 -5.84
CA VAL A 173 24.41 5.16 -6.72
C VAL A 173 23.42 6.33 -6.70
N ASN A 174 23.94 7.54 -6.93
CA ASN A 174 23.15 8.75 -7.10
C ASN A 174 22.52 8.82 -8.51
N ARG A 175 21.78 9.91 -8.80
CA ARG A 175 21.14 10.13 -10.11
C ARG A 175 22.10 10.23 -11.30
N PHE A 176 23.39 10.40 -11.06
CA PHE A 176 24.42 10.48 -12.10
C PHE A 176 25.18 9.16 -12.29
N GLY A 177 24.78 8.10 -11.55
CA GLY A 177 25.44 6.79 -11.60
C GLY A 177 26.71 6.70 -10.75
N GLU A 178 27.00 7.69 -9.91
CA GLU A 178 28.17 7.70 -9.03
C GLU A 178 27.85 6.97 -7.72
N PRO A 179 28.77 6.15 -7.19
CA PRO A 179 28.57 5.51 -5.90
C PRO A 179 28.32 6.53 -4.78
N VAL A 180 27.41 6.21 -3.87
CA VAL A 180 27.19 7.00 -2.65
C VAL A 180 28.09 6.48 -1.52
N ASP A 181 28.53 7.38 -0.64
CA ASP A 181 29.42 7.12 0.50
C ASP A 181 28.66 7.09 1.85
N TYR A 182 27.32 7.06 1.80
CA TYR A 182 26.44 6.98 2.96
C TYR A 182 25.47 5.80 2.82
N VAL A 183 24.89 5.37 3.94
CA VAL A 183 23.86 4.32 3.94
C VAL A 183 22.53 4.88 3.45
N THR A 184 21.83 4.08 2.68
CA THR A 184 20.52 4.43 2.11
C THR A 184 19.44 3.55 2.72
N GLY A 185 18.23 4.04 2.85
CA GLY A 185 17.02 3.35 3.29
C GLY A 185 17.17 2.34 4.43
N PRO A 186 16.25 2.25 5.37
CA PRO A 186 16.20 1.17 6.34
C PRO A 186 15.58 -0.10 5.73
N ILE A 187 15.73 -1.24 6.42
CA ILE A 187 14.90 -2.42 6.20
C ILE A 187 13.58 -2.18 6.93
N ILE A 188 12.47 -2.15 6.20
CA ILE A 188 11.13 -1.97 6.77
C ILE A 188 10.45 -3.32 6.90
N PHE A 189 9.95 -3.62 8.09
CA PHE A 189 9.11 -4.77 8.36
C PHE A 189 7.98 -4.39 9.33
N GLY A 190 7.02 -5.27 9.52
CA GLY A 190 5.97 -5.07 10.51
C GLY A 190 4.76 -5.96 10.27
N GLU A 191 3.94 -6.05 11.29
CA GLU A 191 2.70 -6.81 11.34
C GLU A 191 1.67 -6.04 12.15
N PRO A 192 0.36 -6.28 11.93
CA PRO A 192 -0.65 -5.70 12.79
C PRO A 192 -0.50 -6.11 14.26
N GLY A 193 -0.60 -5.14 15.16
CA GLY A 193 -0.89 -5.44 16.56
C GLY A 193 -2.34 -5.93 16.71
N THR A 194 -2.61 -6.93 17.56
CA THR A 194 -1.70 -7.55 18.56
C THR A 194 -0.92 -8.77 18.02
N ASN A 195 -1.16 -9.21 16.79
CA ASN A 195 -0.57 -10.43 16.22
C ASN A 195 0.98 -10.38 16.21
N GLY A 196 1.55 -9.25 15.84
CA GLY A 196 3.00 -9.04 15.85
C GLY A 196 3.67 -9.33 17.19
N GLN A 197 2.95 -9.15 18.31
CA GLN A 197 3.45 -9.47 19.65
C GLN A 197 3.79 -10.95 19.82
N HIS A 198 3.11 -11.82 19.09
CA HIS A 198 3.35 -13.27 19.10
C HIS A 198 4.34 -13.73 18.03
N SER A 199 4.97 -12.81 17.35
CA SER A 199 5.92 -13.08 16.26
C SER A 199 7.31 -12.56 16.61
N PHE A 200 7.54 -11.26 16.57
CA PHE A 200 8.88 -10.67 16.66
C PHE A 200 9.07 -9.66 17.82
N TYR A 201 8.05 -9.36 18.61
CA TYR A 201 8.21 -8.39 19.73
C TYR A 201 9.20 -8.86 20.77
N GLN A 202 9.44 -10.16 20.91
CA GLN A 202 10.49 -10.67 21.77
C GLN A 202 11.88 -10.12 21.39
N LEU A 203 12.17 -10.05 20.08
CA LEU A 203 13.40 -9.45 19.57
C LEU A 203 13.44 -7.94 19.86
N LEU A 204 12.33 -7.24 19.66
CA LEU A 204 12.24 -5.80 19.88
C LEU A 204 12.49 -5.43 21.35
N HIS A 205 11.94 -6.23 22.30
CA HIS A 205 12.09 -5.96 23.74
C HIS A 205 13.44 -6.40 24.33
N GLN A 206 14.01 -7.50 23.86
CA GLN A 206 15.15 -8.18 24.51
C GLN A 206 16.25 -8.58 23.53
N GLY A 207 16.14 -8.17 22.26
CA GLY A 207 17.18 -8.40 21.28
C GLY A 207 18.41 -7.52 21.50
N THR A 208 19.45 -7.77 20.72
CA THR A 208 20.72 -7.02 20.77
C THR A 208 20.71 -5.80 19.84
N ASP A 209 19.81 -5.76 18.88
CA ASP A 209 19.69 -4.67 17.93
C ASP A 209 18.62 -3.67 18.39
N ILE A 210 18.89 -2.38 18.20
CA ILE A 210 17.91 -1.33 18.44
C ILE A 210 17.15 -1.10 17.14
N VAL A 211 15.83 -1.27 17.21
CA VAL A 211 14.92 -1.09 16.08
C VAL A 211 13.96 0.07 16.38
N PRO A 212 14.02 1.16 15.64
CA PRO A 212 13.00 2.21 15.71
C PRO A 212 11.60 1.66 15.42
N LEU A 213 10.60 2.16 16.17
CA LEU A 213 9.24 1.65 16.12
C LEU A 213 8.27 2.77 15.72
N GLN A 214 7.43 2.49 14.72
CA GLN A 214 6.33 3.35 14.32
C GLN A 214 5.00 2.66 14.65
N PHE A 215 4.27 3.20 15.62
CA PHE A 215 2.94 2.72 16.00
C PHE A 215 1.86 3.50 15.28
N VAL A 216 0.93 2.80 14.63
CA VAL A 216 -0.24 3.42 13.98
C VAL A 216 -1.50 2.89 14.65
N GLY A 217 -2.17 3.73 15.43
CA GLY A 217 -3.39 3.37 16.17
C GLY A 217 -4.64 4.12 15.66
N PHE A 218 -5.82 3.55 15.92
CA PHE A 218 -7.11 4.14 15.58
C PHE A 218 -7.99 4.23 16.81
N LYS A 219 -8.69 5.35 16.93
CA LYS A 219 -9.64 5.56 18.03
C LYS A 219 -10.87 4.69 17.90
N ASP A 220 -11.37 4.53 16.68
CA ASP A 220 -12.62 3.84 16.38
C ASP A 220 -12.38 2.66 15.43
N SER A 221 -13.20 1.62 15.53
CA SER A 221 -13.13 0.47 14.62
C SER A 221 -13.68 0.83 13.24
N GLN A 222 -13.10 0.27 12.19
CA GLN A 222 -13.47 0.52 10.80
C GLN A 222 -14.93 0.17 10.48
N LEU A 223 -15.43 -0.93 11.03
CA LEU A 223 -16.74 -1.47 10.68
C LEU A 223 -17.85 -1.11 11.68
N ALA A 224 -17.56 -0.27 12.66
CA ALA A 224 -18.49 0.15 13.71
C ALA A 224 -19.20 -1.01 14.45
N THR A 225 -18.66 -2.24 14.31
CA THR A 225 -19.16 -3.42 15.00
C THR A 225 -18.17 -3.79 16.10
N ASP A 226 -18.62 -3.74 17.35
CA ASP A 226 -17.78 -4.07 18.49
C ASP A 226 -18.62 -4.77 19.59
N VAL A 227 -17.95 -5.43 20.50
CA VAL A 227 -18.56 -6.13 21.63
C VAL A 227 -17.96 -5.66 22.95
N VAL A 228 -18.78 -5.62 23.98
CA VAL A 228 -18.33 -5.32 25.35
C VAL A 228 -18.06 -6.64 26.06
N ILE A 229 -16.83 -6.85 26.48
CA ILE A 229 -16.39 -7.99 27.27
C ILE A 229 -15.64 -7.47 28.49
N GLU A 230 -16.02 -7.89 29.68
CA GLU A 230 -15.40 -7.43 30.93
C GLU A 230 -15.40 -5.90 31.08
N GLY A 231 -16.52 -5.26 30.74
CA GLY A 231 -16.74 -3.83 30.91
C GLY A 231 -16.07 -2.92 29.88
N SER A 232 -15.42 -3.46 28.85
CA SER A 232 -14.76 -2.66 27.82
C SER A 232 -14.99 -3.24 26.42
N THR A 233 -15.01 -2.35 25.40
CA THR A 233 -15.08 -2.77 24.00
C THR A 233 -13.74 -3.32 23.51
N SER A 234 -13.77 -4.15 22.47
CA SER A 234 -12.55 -4.69 21.84
C SER A 234 -11.65 -3.56 21.34
N GLN A 235 -12.21 -2.54 20.70
CA GLN A 235 -11.43 -1.39 20.24
C GLN A 235 -10.74 -0.63 21.38
N LYS A 236 -11.42 -0.41 22.51
CA LYS A 236 -10.79 0.22 23.68
C LYS A 236 -9.63 -0.62 24.24
N LYS A 237 -9.77 -1.94 24.25
CA LYS A 237 -8.68 -2.84 24.66
C LYS A 237 -7.49 -2.74 23.71
N LEU A 238 -7.75 -2.66 22.39
CA LEU A 238 -6.71 -2.48 21.38
C LEU A 238 -5.99 -1.13 21.55
N CYS A 239 -6.71 -0.04 21.78
CA CYS A 239 -6.14 1.27 22.08
C CYS A 239 -5.29 1.25 23.36
N ALA A 240 -5.77 0.60 24.41
CA ALA A 240 -5.01 0.46 25.64
C ALA A 240 -3.73 -0.37 25.44
N ASN A 241 -3.80 -1.41 24.61
CA ASN A 241 -2.65 -2.24 24.29
C ASN A 241 -1.58 -1.46 23.53
N VAL A 242 -1.93 -0.70 22.48
CA VAL A 242 -0.94 0.11 21.75
C VAL A 242 -0.30 1.16 22.67
N ALA A 243 -1.11 1.81 23.52
CA ALA A 243 -0.56 2.78 24.50
C ALA A 243 0.40 2.10 25.50
N ALA A 244 0.07 0.90 25.95
CA ALA A 244 0.94 0.12 26.84
C ALA A 244 2.27 -0.27 26.15
N GLN A 245 2.22 -0.67 24.88
CA GLN A 245 3.42 -1.00 24.11
C GLN A 245 4.32 0.23 23.89
N ILE A 246 3.73 1.40 23.55
CA ILE A 246 4.51 2.66 23.41
C ILE A 246 5.25 3.01 24.72
N VAL A 247 4.64 2.72 25.86
CA VAL A 247 5.27 2.99 27.18
C VAL A 247 6.30 1.92 27.56
N ALA A 248 6.12 0.68 27.10
CA ALA A 248 6.96 -0.46 27.44
C ALA A 248 8.30 -0.48 26.66
N PHE A 249 8.35 0.13 25.47
CA PHE A 249 9.54 0.33 24.67
C PHE A 249 10.22 1.67 24.97
#